data_a47877fa634dfe1a22f8caf6403c73a1
#
_entry.id   a47877fa634dfe1a22f8caf6403c73a1
#
_cell.length_a   1.000
_cell.length_b   1.000
_cell.length_c   1.000
_cell.angle_alpha   90.00
_cell.angle_beta   90.00
_cell.angle_gamma   90.00
#
_symmetry.space_group_name_H-M   'P 1'
#
loop_
_entity.id
_entity.type
_entity.pdbx_description
1 polymer ?
#
loop_
_entity_poly.entity_id
_entity_poly.type
_entity_poly.pdbx_seq_one_letter_code
_entity_poly.pdbx_strand_id
1 'polypeptide(L)'
;FMYFSDKPLSPSQMNEESYKKVQAFREKYKDRGIYFTYSSDEEFKTLFFAHLSQFFLSEKRVAEVKGERHSELKIVGIDQTQHISDVAPIISFIPNTDMTISKYLEKIRTLYADISARNLEKRIEMPEKIVRYTLAFNKPVEIDEGDRKIICSMADHLGINITEDFFILGNLSQSSIPTGIMGGYSFSGTDAEKEKYDTIQELLETISKALEWAPVEKAFDDKKCLKLALQNCGTDIDEDIEISLRIPKNSLLPISEFPKFDNDKMGYLLNDCDMSELFGICSTSTYSHYDSSIVTSRRFSPRVSTSSVFPGYVPNYNDDFESELADVFSYSCFGEGEEYIVKIKFDYIKHNTIIAFPSVIFIKAPFTVMPYT
;
A
#
# COMPACT_ATOMS: atom_id res chain seq x y z
N PHE A 1 39.20 -16.49 4.80
CA PHE A 1 38.50 -17.66 4.22
C PHE A 1 38.93 -17.85 2.77
N MET A 2 39.17 -19.10 2.36
CA MET A 2 39.48 -19.48 0.99
C MET A 2 38.43 -20.49 0.50
N TYR A 3 38.00 -20.36 -0.75
CA TYR A 3 36.98 -21.24 -1.33
C TYR A 3 37.52 -21.89 -2.59
N PHE A 4 37.41 -23.20 -2.68
CA PHE A 4 37.86 -23.99 -3.81
C PHE A 4 36.65 -24.66 -4.47
N SER A 5 36.56 -24.54 -5.78
CA SER A 5 35.49 -25.21 -6.54
C SER A 5 35.85 -26.67 -6.75
N ASP A 6 34.97 -27.56 -6.34
CA ASP A 6 35.01 -29.00 -6.63
C ASP A 6 34.02 -29.38 -7.75
N LYS A 7 33.61 -28.40 -8.58
CA LYS A 7 32.76 -28.69 -9.74
C LYS A 7 33.47 -29.67 -10.70
N PRO A 8 32.77 -30.69 -11.17
CA PRO A 8 33.35 -31.60 -12.17
C PRO A 8 33.64 -30.81 -13.46
N LEU A 9 34.88 -30.91 -13.90
CA LEU A 9 35.34 -30.34 -15.16
C LEU A 9 35.45 -31.42 -16.23
N SER A 10 35.08 -31.14 -17.46
CA SER A 10 35.32 -32.05 -18.54
C SER A 10 36.86 -32.17 -18.81
N PRO A 11 37.36 -33.34 -19.22
CA PRO A 11 38.79 -33.52 -19.48
C PRO A 11 39.37 -32.49 -20.49
N SER A 12 38.58 -32.01 -21.40
CA SER A 12 38.96 -31.00 -22.40
C SER A 12 39.15 -29.58 -21.83
N GLN A 13 38.62 -29.32 -20.63
CA GLN A 13 38.70 -28.01 -19.95
C GLN A 13 39.77 -28.00 -18.84
N MET A 14 40.38 -29.17 -18.57
CA MET A 14 41.34 -29.34 -17.48
C MET A 14 42.75 -29.00 -17.97
N ASN A 15 43.33 -27.92 -17.45
CA ASN A 15 44.73 -27.62 -17.61
C ASN A 15 45.50 -28.24 -16.45
N GLU A 16 46.25 -29.31 -16.76
CA GLU A 16 46.99 -30.12 -15.75
C GLU A 16 47.99 -29.28 -14.96
N GLU A 17 48.68 -28.35 -15.59
CA GLU A 17 49.65 -27.49 -14.92
C GLU A 17 48.95 -26.51 -13.93
N SER A 18 47.83 -25.92 -14.33
CA SER A 18 47.05 -25.07 -13.46
C SER A 18 46.44 -25.84 -12.30
N TYR A 19 45.97 -27.08 -12.53
CA TYR A 19 45.46 -27.94 -11.49
C TYR A 19 46.54 -28.31 -10.45
N LYS A 20 47.74 -28.66 -10.88
CA LYS A 20 48.88 -28.92 -9.99
C LYS A 20 49.23 -27.68 -9.14
N LYS A 21 49.20 -26.50 -9.72
CA LYS A 21 49.44 -25.23 -8.98
C LYS A 21 48.37 -25.00 -7.89
N VAL A 22 47.08 -25.25 -8.19
CA VAL A 22 46.00 -25.13 -7.21
C VAL A 22 46.15 -26.16 -6.08
N GLN A 23 46.49 -27.39 -6.40
CA GLN A 23 46.73 -28.44 -5.40
C GLN A 23 47.93 -28.11 -4.51
N ALA A 24 49.05 -27.66 -5.08
CA ALA A 24 50.22 -27.21 -4.33
C ALA A 24 49.89 -26.01 -3.41
N PHE A 25 49.07 -25.08 -3.88
CA PHE A 25 48.60 -23.95 -3.07
C PHE A 25 47.73 -24.45 -1.90
N ARG A 26 46.77 -25.34 -2.17
CA ARG A 26 45.90 -25.95 -1.17
C ARG A 26 46.70 -26.68 -0.07
N GLU A 27 47.70 -27.47 -0.47
CA GLU A 27 48.54 -28.18 0.48
C GLU A 27 49.42 -27.23 1.31
N LYS A 28 49.97 -26.17 0.70
CA LYS A 28 50.76 -25.16 1.39
C LYS A 28 50.01 -24.42 2.50
N TYR A 29 48.71 -24.25 2.34
CA TYR A 29 47.88 -23.48 3.27
C TYR A 29 46.95 -24.35 4.15
N LYS A 30 47.07 -25.68 4.05
CA LYS A 30 46.29 -26.66 4.80
C LYS A 30 46.30 -26.42 6.31
N ASP A 31 47.45 -26.04 6.86
CA ASP A 31 47.65 -25.81 8.29
C ASP A 31 47.66 -24.30 8.68
N ARG A 32 47.46 -23.38 7.72
CA ARG A 32 47.60 -21.94 7.93
C ARG A 32 46.34 -21.12 7.63
N GLY A 33 45.29 -21.77 7.18
CA GLY A 33 44.06 -21.07 6.83
C GLY A 33 42.85 -21.95 6.85
N ILE A 34 41.69 -21.32 7.01
CA ILE A 34 40.39 -21.99 6.90
C ILE A 34 39.99 -22.00 5.42
N TYR A 35 39.85 -23.18 4.83
CA TYR A 35 39.36 -23.30 3.46
C TYR A 35 38.12 -24.18 3.39
N PHE A 36 37.29 -23.92 2.40
CA PHE A 36 36.06 -24.64 2.14
C PHE A 36 35.98 -25.03 0.67
N THR A 37 35.33 -26.14 0.39
CA THR A 37 35.05 -26.59 -0.96
C THR A 37 33.56 -26.41 -1.26
N TYR A 38 33.23 -26.17 -2.51
CA TYR A 38 31.84 -26.05 -2.98
C TYR A 38 31.69 -26.68 -4.36
N SER A 39 30.53 -27.29 -4.60
CA SER A 39 30.20 -27.99 -5.85
C SER A 39 29.18 -27.23 -6.71
N SER A 40 28.49 -26.23 -6.16
CA SER A 40 27.52 -25.40 -6.87
C SER A 40 27.64 -23.91 -6.50
N ASP A 41 27.09 -23.02 -7.36
CA ASP A 41 27.10 -21.58 -7.10
C ASP A 41 26.18 -21.22 -5.93
N GLU A 42 25.10 -21.99 -5.72
CA GLU A 42 24.20 -21.83 -4.59
C GLU A 42 24.89 -22.21 -3.27
N GLU A 43 25.63 -23.29 -3.28
CA GLU A 43 26.43 -23.74 -2.12
C GLU A 43 27.48 -22.69 -1.78
N PHE A 44 28.19 -22.16 -2.79
CA PHE A 44 29.16 -21.08 -2.58
C PHE A 44 28.51 -19.85 -1.93
N LYS A 45 27.38 -19.39 -2.46
CA LYS A 45 26.66 -18.25 -1.89
C LYS A 45 26.29 -18.49 -0.43
N THR A 46 25.71 -19.65 -0.13
CA THR A 46 25.28 -20.01 1.22
C THR A 46 26.47 -20.04 2.20
N LEU A 47 27.54 -20.69 1.83
CA LEU A 47 28.76 -20.75 2.64
C LEU A 47 29.42 -19.38 2.82
N PHE A 48 29.49 -18.60 1.73
CA PHE A 48 30.08 -17.27 1.76
C PHE A 48 29.29 -16.33 2.69
N PHE A 49 27.96 -16.29 2.57
CA PHE A 49 27.13 -15.47 3.44
C PHE A 49 27.19 -15.91 4.91
N ALA A 50 27.20 -17.21 5.17
CA ALA A 50 27.33 -17.73 6.54
C ALA A 50 28.66 -17.30 7.17
N HIS A 51 29.76 -17.46 6.44
CA HIS A 51 31.11 -17.12 6.95
C HIS A 51 31.30 -15.59 7.06
N LEU A 52 30.75 -14.81 6.11
CA LEU A 52 30.78 -13.36 6.17
C LEU A 52 30.02 -12.87 7.40
N SER A 53 28.82 -13.41 7.64
CA SER A 53 28.03 -13.10 8.83
C SER A 53 28.78 -13.48 10.12
N GLN A 54 29.39 -14.66 10.15
CA GLN A 54 30.20 -15.09 11.31
C GLN A 54 31.43 -14.21 11.52
N PHE A 55 32.07 -13.75 10.45
CA PHE A 55 33.21 -12.83 10.52
C PHE A 55 32.79 -11.51 11.14
N PHE A 56 31.73 -10.88 10.64
CA PHE A 56 31.23 -9.63 11.20
C PHE A 56 30.71 -9.78 12.63
N LEU A 57 30.08 -10.91 12.97
CA LEU A 57 29.67 -11.17 14.35
C LEU A 57 30.88 -11.39 15.28
N SER A 58 31.97 -11.99 14.78
CA SER A 58 33.20 -12.19 15.58
C SER A 58 34.01 -10.89 15.72
N GLU A 59 34.07 -10.07 14.66
CA GLU A 59 34.69 -8.74 14.76
C GLU A 59 33.91 -7.80 15.68
N LYS A 60 32.56 -7.86 15.69
CA LYS A 60 31.78 -7.15 16.69
C LYS A 60 32.20 -7.51 18.13
N ARG A 61 32.49 -8.77 18.42
CA ARG A 61 32.98 -9.20 19.74
C ARG A 61 34.39 -8.67 20.06
N VAL A 62 35.21 -8.37 19.07
CA VAL A 62 36.56 -7.82 19.24
C VAL A 62 36.54 -6.30 19.26
N ALA A 63 35.61 -5.67 18.53
CA ALA A 63 35.38 -4.21 18.56
C ALA A 63 34.66 -3.76 19.84
N GLU A 64 33.99 -4.67 20.57
CA GLU A 64 33.39 -4.41 21.90
C GLU A 64 34.43 -4.00 22.98
N VAL A 65 35.71 -3.99 22.64
CA VAL A 65 36.76 -3.71 23.63
C VAL A 65 37.32 -2.27 23.58
N LYS A 66 37.00 -1.43 22.57
CA LYS A 66 37.56 -0.05 22.50
C LYS A 66 36.78 0.99 21.71
N GLY A 67 35.47 0.91 21.62
CA GLY A 67 34.65 2.04 21.17
C GLY A 67 33.64 2.36 22.25
N GLU A 68 33.61 3.57 22.74
CA GLU A 68 32.50 4.04 23.56
C GLU A 68 31.23 3.82 22.74
N ARG A 69 30.32 2.98 23.28
CA ARG A 69 28.99 2.78 22.69
C ARG A 69 28.32 4.15 22.68
N HIS A 70 28.06 4.68 21.51
CA HIS A 70 27.44 5.98 21.38
C HIS A 70 26.04 5.78 20.80
N SER A 71 25.05 6.00 21.66
CA SER A 71 23.67 6.16 21.24
C SER A 71 23.46 7.60 20.80
N GLU A 72 22.95 7.79 19.59
CA GLU A 72 22.62 9.11 19.06
C GLU A 72 21.31 9.02 18.27
N LEU A 73 20.21 9.12 19.01
CA LEU A 73 18.87 9.14 18.44
C LEU A 73 18.45 10.56 18.09
N LYS A 74 17.86 10.75 16.93
CA LYS A 74 17.37 12.02 16.44
C LYS A 74 16.00 11.88 15.81
N ILE A 75 15.10 12.81 16.14
CA ILE A 75 13.84 12.95 15.41
C ILE A 75 14.09 13.90 14.25
N VAL A 76 13.69 13.50 13.05
CA VAL A 76 13.82 14.28 11.82
C VAL A 76 12.47 14.47 11.17
N GLY A 77 12.30 15.58 10.46
CA GLY A 77 11.11 15.86 9.67
C GLY A 77 11.22 15.34 8.25
N ILE A 78 10.09 15.05 7.65
CA ILE A 78 9.96 14.63 6.25
C ILE A 78 9.10 15.66 5.54
N ASP A 79 9.61 16.25 4.46
CA ASP A 79 8.87 17.23 3.67
C ASP A 79 7.94 16.59 2.61
N GLN A 80 7.22 17.41 1.84
CA GLN A 80 6.32 16.93 0.77
C GLN A 80 7.06 16.20 -0.35
N THR A 81 8.35 16.49 -0.55
CA THR A 81 9.19 15.86 -1.57
C THR A 81 9.92 14.63 -1.04
N GLN A 82 9.57 14.17 0.13
CA GLN A 82 10.17 13.04 0.84
C GLN A 82 11.64 13.25 1.22
N HIS A 83 12.12 14.49 1.33
CA HIS A 83 13.43 14.77 1.87
C HIS A 83 13.40 14.86 3.40
N ILE A 84 14.50 14.41 4.00
CA ILE A 84 14.69 14.44 5.45
C ILE A 84 15.36 15.74 5.84
N SER A 85 14.85 16.36 6.90
CA SER A 85 15.34 17.61 7.44
C SER A 85 15.41 17.55 8.97
N ASP A 86 16.39 18.25 9.54
CA ASP A 86 16.49 18.43 10.99
C ASP A 86 15.34 19.25 11.58
N VAL A 87 14.57 19.91 10.74
CA VAL A 87 13.38 20.68 11.14
C VAL A 87 12.18 20.04 10.46
N ALA A 88 11.19 19.64 11.25
CA ALA A 88 9.95 19.08 10.69
C ALA A 88 9.06 20.21 10.12
N PRO A 89 8.89 20.29 8.80
CA PRO A 89 8.01 21.27 8.20
C PRO A 89 6.56 20.88 8.43
N ILE A 90 5.69 21.86 8.66
CA ILE A 90 4.25 21.65 8.63
C ILE A 90 3.82 21.65 7.16
N ILE A 91 3.29 20.52 6.70
CA ILE A 91 2.91 20.32 5.30
C ILE A 91 1.41 20.11 5.16
N SER A 92 0.88 20.31 3.97
CA SER A 92 -0.50 19.92 3.67
C SER A 92 -0.60 18.40 3.67
N PHE A 93 -1.65 17.88 4.28
CA PHE A 93 -1.93 16.46 4.23
C PHE A 93 -2.30 16.07 2.81
N ILE A 94 -1.65 15.06 2.29
CA ILE A 94 -1.99 14.39 1.03
C ILE A 94 -2.02 12.90 1.36
N PRO A 95 -3.15 12.22 1.13
CA PRO A 95 -3.24 10.78 1.33
C PRO A 95 -2.16 10.04 0.54
N ASN A 96 -1.48 9.10 1.18
CA ASN A 96 -0.46 8.27 0.53
C ASN A 96 -1.11 7.05 -0.14
N THR A 97 -2.04 7.29 -1.06
CA THR A 97 -2.83 6.26 -1.73
C THR A 97 -3.11 6.67 -3.17
N ASP A 98 -3.44 5.69 -3.99
CA ASP A 98 -3.93 5.91 -5.35
C ASP A 98 -5.37 6.44 -5.42
N MET A 99 -6.03 6.58 -4.27
CA MET A 99 -7.43 6.98 -4.13
C MET A 99 -7.65 8.50 -4.14
N THR A 100 -6.82 9.30 -4.77
CA THR A 100 -7.08 10.74 -4.92
C THR A 100 -8.18 10.98 -5.95
N ILE A 101 -9.02 11.99 -5.72
CA ILE A 101 -10.09 12.37 -6.66
C ILE A 101 -9.52 12.66 -8.04
N SER A 102 -8.37 13.31 -8.13
CA SER A 102 -7.72 13.59 -9.41
C SER A 102 -7.43 12.32 -10.20
N LYS A 103 -6.94 11.26 -9.57
CA LYS A 103 -6.68 9.96 -10.22
C LYS A 103 -7.96 9.25 -10.64
N TYR A 104 -9.01 9.29 -9.80
CA TYR A 104 -10.32 8.78 -10.20
C TYR A 104 -10.86 9.51 -11.43
N LEU A 105 -10.79 10.84 -11.45
CA LEU A 105 -11.28 11.64 -12.58
C LEU A 105 -10.46 11.39 -13.86
N GLU A 106 -9.16 11.18 -13.75
CA GLU A 106 -8.29 10.80 -14.88
C GLU A 106 -8.68 9.41 -15.42
N LYS A 107 -8.85 8.42 -14.54
CA LYS A 107 -9.32 7.08 -14.94
C LYS A 107 -10.70 7.14 -15.60
N ILE A 108 -11.64 7.88 -15.03
CA ILE A 108 -12.99 8.09 -15.60
C ILE A 108 -12.90 8.68 -17.01
N ARG A 109 -12.08 9.72 -17.22
CA ARG A 109 -11.87 10.30 -18.58
C ARG A 109 -11.32 9.27 -19.57
N THR A 110 -10.38 8.45 -19.15
CA THR A 110 -9.82 7.38 -19.98
C THR A 110 -10.89 6.36 -20.37
N LEU A 111 -11.72 5.91 -19.40
CA LEU A 111 -12.80 4.97 -19.67
C LEU A 111 -13.88 5.56 -20.61
N TYR A 112 -14.22 6.84 -20.47
CA TYR A 112 -15.12 7.49 -21.44
C TYR A 112 -14.54 7.48 -22.86
N ALA A 113 -13.26 7.77 -23.01
CA ALA A 113 -12.60 7.77 -24.32
C ALA A 113 -12.60 6.35 -24.92
N ASP A 114 -12.28 5.33 -24.12
CA ASP A 114 -12.25 3.93 -24.55
C ASP A 114 -13.62 3.43 -24.99
N ILE A 115 -14.68 3.73 -24.23
CA ILE A 115 -16.05 3.33 -24.59
C ILE A 115 -16.49 4.04 -25.88
N SER A 116 -16.19 5.34 -26.01
CA SER A 116 -16.56 6.14 -27.19
C SER A 116 -15.81 5.68 -28.47
N ALA A 117 -14.61 5.14 -28.33
CA ALA A 117 -13.85 4.59 -29.44
C ALA A 117 -14.43 3.24 -29.95
N ARG A 118 -15.20 2.53 -29.12
CA ARG A 118 -15.79 1.22 -29.45
C ARG A 118 -17.17 1.38 -30.10
N ASN A 119 -17.18 1.74 -31.37
CA ASN A 119 -18.42 1.84 -32.14
C ASN A 119 -18.95 0.45 -32.48
N LEU A 120 -20.12 0.12 -31.93
CA LEU A 120 -20.85 -1.11 -32.24
C LEU A 120 -22.09 -0.79 -33.06
N GLU A 121 -22.44 -1.70 -33.98
CA GLU A 121 -23.66 -1.56 -34.75
C GLU A 121 -24.90 -1.76 -33.85
N LYS A 122 -25.96 -1.02 -34.16
CA LYS A 122 -27.23 -1.20 -33.46
C LYS A 122 -27.71 -2.64 -33.64
N ARG A 123 -28.40 -3.13 -32.62
CA ARG A 123 -28.95 -4.46 -32.61
C ARG A 123 -29.84 -4.68 -33.84
N ILE A 124 -29.67 -5.81 -34.49
CA ILE A 124 -30.54 -6.26 -35.61
C ILE A 124 -31.88 -6.68 -35.01
N GLU A 125 -32.94 -5.96 -35.31
CA GLU A 125 -34.29 -6.34 -34.92
C GLU A 125 -34.68 -7.64 -35.66
N MET A 126 -34.87 -8.71 -34.91
CA MET A 126 -35.35 -9.95 -35.47
C MET A 126 -36.88 -9.92 -35.64
N PRO A 127 -37.45 -10.58 -36.69
CA PRO A 127 -38.89 -10.64 -36.87
C PRO A 127 -39.59 -11.27 -35.67
N GLU A 128 -40.72 -10.66 -35.25
CA GLU A 128 -41.50 -11.04 -34.04
C GLU A 128 -41.74 -12.54 -33.82
N LYS A 129 -41.89 -13.32 -34.90
CA LYS A 129 -42.10 -14.77 -34.81
C LYS A 129 -40.91 -15.56 -34.28
N ILE A 130 -39.70 -15.09 -34.48
CA ILE A 130 -38.45 -15.74 -33.99
C ILE A 130 -38.16 -15.27 -32.54
N VAL A 131 -38.54 -14.05 -32.22
CA VAL A 131 -38.33 -13.43 -30.92
C VAL A 131 -39.00 -14.23 -29.78
N ARG A 132 -40.19 -14.84 -29.99
CA ARG A 132 -40.88 -15.56 -28.91
C ARG A 132 -40.20 -16.83 -28.43
N TYR A 133 -39.40 -17.49 -29.26
CA TYR A 133 -38.67 -18.70 -28.86
C TYR A 133 -37.26 -18.39 -28.30
N THR A 134 -36.65 -17.33 -28.79
CA THR A 134 -35.29 -16.97 -28.35
C THR A 134 -35.27 -16.12 -27.07
N LEU A 135 -36.27 -15.27 -26.86
CA LEU A 135 -36.39 -14.42 -25.66
C LEU A 135 -36.68 -15.19 -24.37
N ALA A 136 -37.14 -16.46 -24.46
CA ALA A 136 -37.37 -17.29 -23.31
C ALA A 136 -36.05 -17.67 -22.58
N PHE A 137 -34.91 -17.59 -23.27
CA PHE A 137 -33.60 -18.01 -22.76
C PHE A 137 -32.53 -16.93 -22.78
N ASN A 138 -32.59 -15.99 -23.74
CA ASN A 138 -31.59 -14.94 -23.89
C ASN A 138 -32.26 -13.56 -23.87
N LYS A 139 -32.00 -12.77 -22.84
CA LYS A 139 -32.45 -11.37 -22.76
C LYS A 139 -31.36 -10.46 -23.33
N PRO A 140 -31.74 -9.40 -24.13
CA PRO A 140 -30.79 -8.36 -24.49
C PRO A 140 -30.18 -7.74 -23.23
N VAL A 141 -28.89 -7.42 -23.28
CA VAL A 141 -28.23 -6.63 -22.24
C VAL A 141 -28.41 -5.17 -22.60
N GLU A 142 -28.95 -4.43 -21.67
CA GLU A 142 -29.11 -2.97 -21.75
C GLU A 142 -28.56 -2.37 -20.47
N ILE A 143 -28.00 -1.18 -20.60
CA ILE A 143 -27.58 -0.40 -19.40
C ILE A 143 -28.85 0.19 -18.77
N ASP A 144 -28.99 -0.01 -17.47
CA ASP A 144 -30.14 0.49 -16.71
C ASP A 144 -30.26 2.02 -16.84
N GLU A 145 -31.50 2.54 -16.78
CA GLU A 145 -31.74 3.98 -16.91
C GLU A 145 -31.13 4.79 -15.76
N GLY A 146 -31.04 4.22 -14.55
CA GLY A 146 -30.35 4.82 -13.42
C GLY A 146 -28.86 4.95 -13.67
N ASP A 147 -28.24 3.90 -14.17
CA ASP A 147 -26.82 3.86 -14.52
C ASP A 147 -26.50 4.84 -15.66
N ARG A 148 -27.35 4.90 -16.68
CA ARG A 148 -27.21 5.91 -17.76
C ARG A 148 -27.25 7.33 -17.21
N LYS A 149 -28.15 7.63 -16.27
CA LYS A 149 -28.22 8.97 -15.64
C LYS A 149 -26.96 9.30 -14.87
N ILE A 150 -26.41 8.36 -14.13
CA ILE A 150 -25.14 8.53 -13.39
C ILE A 150 -24.00 8.84 -14.36
N ILE A 151 -23.87 8.05 -15.42
CA ILE A 151 -22.85 8.24 -16.47
C ILE A 151 -23.03 9.60 -17.16
N CYS A 152 -24.23 9.94 -17.60
CA CYS A 152 -24.50 11.24 -18.24
C CYS A 152 -24.19 12.43 -17.32
N SER A 153 -24.60 12.35 -16.07
CA SER A 153 -24.33 13.42 -15.08
C SER A 153 -22.84 13.63 -14.84
N MET A 154 -22.06 12.54 -14.77
CA MET A 154 -20.62 12.62 -14.63
C MET A 154 -19.95 13.16 -15.90
N ALA A 155 -20.41 12.76 -17.07
CA ALA A 155 -19.92 13.29 -18.35
C ALA A 155 -20.14 14.80 -18.47
N ASP A 156 -21.36 15.27 -18.12
CA ASP A 156 -21.69 16.69 -18.09
C ASP A 156 -20.78 17.46 -17.12
N HIS A 157 -20.55 16.92 -15.93
CA HIS A 157 -19.65 17.50 -14.94
C HIS A 157 -18.21 17.63 -15.45
N LEU A 158 -17.75 16.67 -16.25
CA LEU A 158 -16.42 16.65 -16.82
C LEU A 158 -16.31 17.38 -18.17
N GLY A 159 -17.42 17.88 -18.71
CA GLY A 159 -17.50 18.50 -20.05
C GLY A 159 -17.26 17.52 -21.19
N ILE A 160 -17.64 16.25 -21.02
CA ILE A 160 -17.51 15.18 -22.00
C ILE A 160 -18.84 15.01 -22.74
N ASN A 161 -18.80 15.13 -24.07
CA ASN A 161 -19.98 14.84 -24.89
C ASN A 161 -20.10 13.35 -25.14
N ILE A 162 -21.21 12.74 -24.73
CA ILE A 162 -21.57 11.37 -25.04
C ILE A 162 -22.72 11.35 -26.06
N THR A 163 -22.60 10.50 -27.06
CA THR A 163 -23.62 10.26 -28.07
C THR A 163 -24.51 9.08 -27.67
N GLU A 164 -25.67 8.92 -28.30
CA GLU A 164 -26.53 7.77 -28.05
C GLU A 164 -25.83 6.44 -28.34
N ASP A 165 -24.87 6.41 -29.26
CA ASP A 165 -24.08 5.21 -29.60
C ASP A 165 -23.15 4.75 -28.47
N PHE A 166 -22.90 5.59 -27.48
CA PHE A 166 -22.12 5.24 -26.28
C PHE A 166 -22.69 4.01 -25.56
N PHE A 167 -24.02 3.93 -25.44
CA PHE A 167 -24.71 2.84 -24.74
C PHE A 167 -25.10 1.66 -25.62
N ILE A 168 -24.75 1.67 -26.92
CA ILE A 168 -25.04 0.55 -27.82
C ILE A 168 -24.10 -0.59 -27.51
N LEU A 169 -24.66 -1.76 -27.16
CA LEU A 169 -23.97 -3.00 -26.84
C LEU A 169 -24.09 -4.05 -27.95
N GLY A 170 -24.54 -3.66 -29.16
CA GLY A 170 -24.70 -4.58 -30.27
C GLY A 170 -25.74 -5.66 -30.00
N ASN A 171 -25.38 -6.92 -30.21
CA ASN A 171 -26.26 -8.08 -30.01
C ASN A 171 -25.99 -8.80 -28.67
N LEU A 172 -25.28 -8.16 -27.72
CA LEU A 172 -24.99 -8.77 -26.42
C LEU A 172 -26.28 -9.22 -25.73
N SER A 173 -26.29 -10.43 -25.28
CA SER A 173 -27.44 -11.05 -24.61
C SER A 173 -26.99 -11.82 -23.37
N GLN A 174 -27.89 -11.88 -22.40
CA GLN A 174 -27.69 -12.56 -21.13
C GLN A 174 -28.62 -13.74 -21.02
N SER A 175 -28.12 -14.92 -20.68
CA SER A 175 -28.91 -16.11 -20.36
C SER A 175 -28.72 -16.49 -18.88
N SER A 176 -29.84 -16.82 -18.23
CA SER A 176 -29.79 -17.43 -16.90
C SER A 176 -29.50 -18.92 -17.05
N ILE A 177 -28.42 -19.40 -16.44
CA ILE A 177 -28.12 -20.83 -16.36
C ILE A 177 -28.78 -21.34 -15.10
N PRO A 178 -29.76 -22.28 -15.20
CA PRO A 178 -30.31 -22.91 -14.02
C PRO A 178 -29.31 -23.97 -13.51
N THR A 179 -28.27 -23.53 -12.81
CA THR A 179 -27.37 -24.42 -12.07
C THR A 179 -27.80 -24.43 -10.61
N GLY A 180 -28.15 -25.58 -10.12
CA GLY A 180 -28.98 -25.87 -8.95
C GLY A 180 -28.53 -25.42 -7.58
N ILE A 181 -27.51 -24.59 -7.35
CA ILE A 181 -27.15 -24.06 -6.04
C ILE A 181 -26.57 -22.63 -6.14
N MET A 182 -26.02 -22.22 -7.27
CA MET A 182 -25.62 -20.83 -7.52
C MET A 182 -26.11 -20.45 -8.92
N GLY A 183 -27.20 -19.68 -9.01
CA GLY A 183 -27.65 -19.11 -10.27
C GLY A 183 -26.58 -18.24 -10.87
N GLY A 184 -26.06 -18.60 -12.05
CA GLY A 184 -25.08 -17.80 -12.79
C GLY A 184 -25.73 -17.21 -14.05
N TYR A 185 -25.21 -16.07 -14.49
CA TYR A 185 -25.53 -15.49 -15.77
C TYR A 185 -24.39 -15.78 -16.75
N SER A 186 -24.70 -16.10 -18.00
CA SER A 186 -23.69 -16.13 -19.05
C SER A 186 -24.01 -15.08 -20.11
N PHE A 187 -22.99 -14.40 -20.59
CA PHE A 187 -23.10 -13.42 -21.65
C PHE A 187 -22.74 -14.07 -23.00
N SER A 188 -23.61 -13.88 -23.98
CA SER A 188 -23.42 -14.31 -25.36
C SER A 188 -23.34 -13.09 -26.26
N GLY A 189 -22.26 -12.99 -27.01
CA GLY A 189 -21.93 -11.86 -27.89
C GLY A 189 -20.49 -11.97 -28.37
N THR A 190 -20.09 -11.03 -29.21
CA THR A 190 -18.68 -10.88 -29.62
C THR A 190 -17.80 -10.39 -28.46
N ASP A 191 -16.49 -10.60 -28.55
CA ASP A 191 -15.57 -10.14 -27.53
C ASP A 191 -15.61 -8.60 -27.40
N ALA A 192 -15.75 -7.88 -28.51
CA ALA A 192 -15.89 -6.42 -28.51
C ALA A 192 -17.15 -5.93 -27.76
N GLU A 193 -18.28 -6.64 -27.89
CA GLU A 193 -19.52 -6.33 -27.17
C GLU A 193 -19.36 -6.55 -25.67
N LYS A 194 -18.74 -7.67 -25.28
CA LYS A 194 -18.46 -8.00 -23.87
C LYS A 194 -17.49 -6.98 -23.26
N GLU A 195 -16.37 -6.72 -23.93
CA GLU A 195 -15.40 -5.74 -23.46
C GLU A 195 -15.99 -4.33 -23.29
N LYS A 196 -16.87 -3.90 -24.22
CA LYS A 196 -17.55 -2.61 -24.08
C LYS A 196 -18.46 -2.59 -22.85
N TYR A 197 -19.20 -3.67 -22.61
CA TYR A 197 -20.06 -3.81 -21.44
C TYR A 197 -19.22 -3.78 -20.15
N ASP A 198 -18.16 -4.56 -20.08
CA ASP A 198 -17.26 -4.63 -18.92
C ASP A 198 -16.61 -3.25 -18.64
N THR A 199 -16.22 -2.53 -19.71
CA THR A 199 -15.67 -1.16 -19.57
C THR A 199 -16.72 -0.18 -19.03
N ILE A 200 -18.00 -0.30 -19.42
CA ILE A 200 -19.08 0.51 -18.87
C ILE A 200 -19.34 0.16 -17.40
N GLN A 201 -19.27 -1.11 -17.01
CA GLN A 201 -19.38 -1.52 -15.61
C GLN A 201 -18.22 -0.98 -14.78
N GLU A 202 -16.99 -1.05 -15.30
CA GLU A 202 -15.81 -0.45 -14.66
C GLU A 202 -15.94 1.07 -14.51
N LEU A 203 -16.51 1.75 -15.51
CA LEU A 203 -16.79 3.18 -15.43
C LEU A 203 -17.77 3.50 -14.29
N LEU A 204 -18.89 2.76 -14.20
CA LEU A 204 -19.87 2.92 -13.13
C LEU A 204 -19.26 2.70 -11.74
N GLU A 205 -18.50 1.63 -11.57
CA GLU A 205 -17.81 1.33 -10.33
C GLU A 205 -16.81 2.44 -9.96
N THR A 206 -16.04 2.93 -10.95
CA THR A 206 -15.07 4.01 -10.73
C THR A 206 -15.75 5.32 -10.36
N ILE A 207 -16.90 5.65 -10.99
CA ILE A 207 -17.71 6.83 -10.64
C ILE A 207 -18.27 6.70 -9.22
N SER A 208 -18.82 5.55 -8.85
CA SER A 208 -19.32 5.31 -7.48
C SER A 208 -18.22 5.52 -6.45
N LYS A 209 -17.05 4.90 -6.65
CA LYS A 209 -15.90 5.08 -5.74
C LYS A 209 -15.45 6.54 -5.65
N ALA A 210 -15.43 7.26 -6.78
CA ALA A 210 -15.08 8.68 -6.77
C ALA A 210 -16.08 9.52 -5.97
N LEU A 211 -17.39 9.26 -6.11
CA LEU A 211 -18.43 9.96 -5.37
C LEU A 211 -18.41 9.65 -3.87
N GLU A 212 -18.08 8.43 -3.49
CA GLU A 212 -17.90 8.02 -2.10
C GLU A 212 -16.64 8.62 -1.49
N TRP A 213 -15.55 8.69 -2.25
CA TRP A 213 -14.26 9.22 -1.79
C TRP A 213 -14.23 10.76 -1.69
N ALA A 214 -14.89 11.48 -2.60
CA ALA A 214 -14.80 12.93 -2.68
C ALA A 214 -15.10 13.67 -1.36
N PRO A 215 -16.13 13.32 -0.58
CA PRO A 215 -16.38 13.95 0.72
C PRO A 215 -15.27 13.68 1.74
N VAL A 216 -14.64 12.51 1.68
CA VAL A 216 -13.55 12.12 2.57
C VAL A 216 -12.30 12.93 2.27
N GLU A 217 -11.86 12.97 1.01
CA GLU A 217 -10.70 13.76 0.60
C GLU A 217 -10.91 15.25 0.97
N LYS A 218 -12.11 15.78 0.68
CA LYS A 218 -12.45 17.16 1.02
C LYS A 218 -12.39 17.45 2.52
N ALA A 219 -12.74 16.50 3.37
CA ALA A 219 -12.69 16.67 4.82
C ALA A 219 -11.28 16.80 5.37
N PHE A 220 -10.29 16.30 4.63
CA PHE A 220 -8.88 16.37 4.98
C PHE A 220 -8.06 17.36 4.13
N ASP A 221 -8.63 17.96 3.08
CA ASP A 221 -7.93 18.84 2.13
C ASP A 221 -7.28 20.08 2.80
N ASP A 222 -7.94 20.63 3.81
CA ASP A 222 -7.44 21.78 4.58
C ASP A 222 -6.51 21.40 5.73
N LYS A 223 -6.32 20.12 6.01
CA LYS A 223 -5.57 19.66 7.16
C LYS A 223 -4.07 19.78 6.92
N LYS A 224 -3.36 20.15 7.98
CA LYS A 224 -1.91 20.21 8.02
C LYS A 224 -1.38 19.09 8.89
N CYS A 225 -0.20 18.60 8.57
CA CYS A 225 0.41 17.52 9.32
C CYS A 225 1.92 17.66 9.42
N LEU A 226 2.48 16.92 10.39
CA LEU A 226 3.90 16.63 10.50
C LEU A 226 4.13 15.19 10.04
N LYS A 227 5.16 14.98 9.23
CA LYS A 227 5.73 13.68 8.94
C LYS A 227 7.07 13.57 9.64
N LEU A 228 7.21 12.59 10.52
CA LEU A 228 8.39 12.42 11.36
C LEU A 228 9.05 11.07 11.10
N ALA A 229 10.35 11.00 11.35
CA ALA A 229 11.11 9.76 11.38
C ALA A 229 12.06 9.75 12.57
N LEU A 230 12.39 8.58 13.06
CA LEU A 230 13.44 8.34 14.02
C LEU A 230 14.70 7.91 13.26
N GLN A 231 15.80 8.57 13.52
CA GLN A 231 17.11 8.26 12.96
C GLN A 231 18.07 7.90 14.08
N ASN A 232 18.81 6.80 13.91
CA ASN A 232 19.94 6.45 14.76
C ASN A 232 21.23 6.79 14.03
N CYS A 233 21.89 7.88 14.47
CA CYS A 233 23.20 8.30 13.96
C CYS A 233 24.34 7.67 14.75
N GLY A 234 24.05 6.92 15.82
CA GLY A 234 25.01 6.27 16.67
C GLY A 234 25.65 5.04 16.05
N THR A 235 26.52 4.40 16.82
CA THR A 235 27.28 3.21 16.42
C THR A 235 26.69 1.91 16.96
N ASP A 236 25.63 1.98 17.76
CA ASP A 236 24.99 0.82 18.39
C ASP A 236 23.51 0.73 18.08
N ILE A 237 22.90 -0.42 18.38
CA ILE A 237 21.46 -0.64 18.31
C ILE A 237 20.84 -0.07 19.59
N ASP A 238 19.77 0.71 19.42
CA ASP A 238 18.94 1.17 20.53
C ASP A 238 17.66 0.32 20.60
N GLU A 239 17.27 -0.03 21.80
CA GLU A 239 16.11 -0.88 22.09
C GLU A 239 15.17 -0.17 23.09
N ASP A 240 13.88 -0.57 23.11
CA ASP A 240 12.86 -0.04 24.02
C ASP A 240 12.75 1.50 24.00
N ILE A 241 12.72 2.07 22.80
CA ILE A 241 12.72 3.52 22.62
C ILE A 241 11.31 4.06 22.84
N GLU A 242 11.16 4.98 23.79
CA GLU A 242 9.93 5.75 23.98
C GLU A 242 10.17 7.22 23.60
N ILE A 243 9.40 7.68 22.62
CA ILE A 243 9.42 9.10 22.20
C ILE A 243 8.19 9.77 22.79
N SER A 244 8.41 10.88 23.50
CA SER A 244 7.35 11.73 24.05
C SER A 244 7.38 13.10 23.38
N LEU A 245 6.37 13.40 22.56
CA LEU A 245 6.20 14.70 21.93
C LEU A 245 5.23 15.55 22.76
N ARG A 246 5.63 16.74 23.15
CA ARG A 246 4.77 17.73 23.84
C ARG A 246 4.24 18.71 22.80
N ILE A 247 2.94 18.74 22.63
CA ILE A 247 2.27 19.56 21.61
C ILE A 247 1.21 20.43 22.30
N PRO A 248 1.21 21.76 22.14
CA PRO A 248 0.16 22.61 22.69
C PRO A 248 -1.24 22.14 22.25
N LYS A 249 -2.21 22.11 23.17
CA LYS A 249 -3.57 21.62 22.91
C LYS A 249 -4.26 22.31 21.74
N ASN A 250 -3.97 23.58 21.53
CA ASN A 250 -4.51 24.34 20.41
C ASN A 250 -3.82 24.05 19.07
N SER A 251 -2.75 23.30 19.06
CA SER A 251 -1.96 22.98 17.85
C SER A 251 -2.12 21.54 17.38
N LEU A 252 -2.54 20.61 18.21
CA LEU A 252 -2.78 19.21 17.84
C LEU A 252 -4.24 18.98 17.44
N LEU A 253 -4.48 18.25 16.36
CA LEU A 253 -5.78 17.67 16.04
C LEU A 253 -5.81 16.22 16.54
N PRO A 254 -6.43 15.92 17.69
CA PRO A 254 -6.51 14.55 18.19
C PRO A 254 -7.48 13.72 17.36
N ILE A 255 -7.33 12.39 17.37
CA ILE A 255 -8.18 11.45 16.62
C ILE A 255 -9.67 11.64 16.95
N SER A 256 -10.00 11.95 18.21
CA SER A 256 -11.38 12.21 18.63
C SER A 256 -12.06 13.39 17.94
N GLU A 257 -11.29 14.27 17.30
CA GLU A 257 -11.77 15.44 16.55
C GLU A 257 -11.65 15.25 15.04
N PHE A 258 -11.33 14.06 14.57
CA PHE A 258 -11.29 13.77 13.14
C PHE A 258 -12.67 13.90 12.51
N PRO A 259 -12.73 14.20 11.20
CA PRO A 259 -14.01 14.27 10.50
C PRO A 259 -14.81 12.99 10.66
N LYS A 260 -16.11 13.14 10.97
CA LYS A 260 -17.07 12.03 11.03
C LYS A 260 -17.88 11.99 9.74
N PHE A 261 -18.13 10.80 9.25
CA PHE A 261 -18.84 10.57 8.00
C PHE A 261 -20.14 9.82 8.26
N ASP A 262 -21.00 9.78 7.25
CA ASP A 262 -22.19 8.94 7.27
C ASP A 262 -21.80 7.45 7.31
N ASN A 263 -22.69 6.62 7.85
CA ASN A 263 -22.43 5.20 8.03
C ASN A 263 -22.02 4.48 6.73
N ASP A 264 -22.63 4.83 5.60
CA ASP A 264 -22.30 4.25 4.29
C ASP A 264 -20.87 4.60 3.85
N LYS A 265 -20.45 5.87 4.05
CA LYS A 265 -19.08 6.32 3.76
C LYS A 265 -18.07 5.69 4.70
N MET A 266 -18.43 5.51 5.98
CA MET A 266 -17.60 4.76 6.94
C MET A 266 -17.42 3.31 6.49
N GLY A 267 -18.49 2.67 6.03
CA GLY A 267 -18.41 1.31 5.47
C GLY A 267 -17.47 1.23 4.28
N TYR A 268 -17.53 2.19 3.37
CA TYR A 268 -16.60 2.28 2.24
C TYR A 268 -15.14 2.42 2.69
N LEU A 269 -14.85 3.39 3.56
CA LEU A 269 -13.49 3.58 4.09
C LEU A 269 -12.93 2.32 4.72
N LEU A 270 -13.77 1.63 5.48
CA LEU A 270 -13.36 0.44 6.22
C LEU A 270 -13.17 -0.79 5.33
N ASN A 271 -13.95 -0.94 4.27
CA ASN A 271 -13.94 -2.16 3.44
C ASN A 271 -13.05 -2.03 2.20
N ASP A 272 -12.96 -0.84 1.62
CA ASP A 272 -12.32 -0.60 0.33
C ASP A 272 -11.00 0.18 0.43
N CYS A 273 -10.69 0.76 1.61
CA CYS A 273 -9.48 1.54 1.83
C CYS A 273 -8.58 0.91 2.88
N ASP A 274 -7.28 0.89 2.63
CA ASP A 274 -6.29 0.62 3.68
C ASP A 274 -6.01 1.92 4.44
N MET A 275 -6.55 2.02 5.66
CA MET A 275 -6.40 3.18 6.52
C MET A 275 -4.94 3.46 6.87
N SER A 276 -4.10 2.44 6.89
CA SER A 276 -2.67 2.59 7.16
C SER A 276 -1.89 3.11 5.96
N GLU A 277 -2.37 2.86 4.73
CA GLU A 277 -1.84 3.54 3.55
C GLU A 277 -2.32 4.99 3.50
N LEU A 278 -3.58 5.23 3.83
CA LEU A 278 -4.20 6.55 3.81
C LEU A 278 -3.46 7.55 4.70
N PHE A 279 -3.17 7.17 5.95
CA PHE A 279 -2.56 8.05 6.96
C PHE A 279 -1.08 7.73 7.22
N GLY A 280 -0.54 6.71 6.61
CA GLY A 280 0.86 6.31 6.75
C GLY A 280 1.82 7.35 6.18
N ILE A 281 3.03 7.39 6.73
CA ILE A 281 4.08 8.29 6.25
C ILE A 281 4.79 7.68 5.04
N CYS A 282 5.13 6.41 5.12
CA CYS A 282 5.90 5.74 4.08
C CYS A 282 5.57 4.24 4.07
N SER A 283 5.16 3.73 2.91
CA SER A 283 4.98 2.29 2.65
C SER A 283 6.20 1.64 2.02
N THR A 284 7.14 2.44 1.48
CA THR A 284 8.36 1.98 0.80
C THR A 284 9.57 2.78 1.22
N SER A 285 10.77 2.16 1.17
CA SER A 285 12.03 2.80 1.51
C SER A 285 12.44 3.82 0.44
N THR A 286 12.01 5.06 0.59
CA THR A 286 12.50 6.19 -0.22
C THR A 286 13.77 6.81 0.36
N TYR A 287 14.15 6.43 1.58
CA TYR A 287 15.31 6.97 2.28
C TYR A 287 16.50 6.03 2.19
N SER A 288 17.69 6.60 2.04
CA SER A 288 18.92 5.85 2.26
C SER A 288 18.94 5.32 3.70
N HIS A 289 19.29 4.05 3.88
CA HIS A 289 19.34 3.38 5.18
C HIS A 289 17.97 3.14 5.87
N TYR A 290 16.86 3.25 5.17
CA TYR A 290 15.57 2.88 5.71
C TYR A 290 15.46 1.36 5.94
N ASP A 291 15.03 0.95 7.13
CA ASP A 291 14.82 -0.45 7.47
C ASP A 291 13.32 -0.75 7.66
N SER A 292 12.71 -1.29 6.62
CA SER A 292 11.29 -1.67 6.63
C SER A 292 10.99 -2.87 7.53
N SER A 293 12.00 -3.63 7.96
CA SER A 293 11.80 -4.80 8.83
C SER A 293 11.42 -4.43 10.27
N ILE A 294 11.66 -3.16 10.65
CA ILE A 294 11.37 -2.61 11.98
C ILE A 294 9.96 -2.01 12.06
N VAL A 295 9.21 -2.00 10.98
CA VAL A 295 7.81 -1.55 11.03
C VAL A 295 7.10 -2.38 12.08
N THR A 296 6.71 -1.72 13.16
CA THR A 296 5.93 -2.30 14.27
C THR A 296 4.88 -3.22 13.69
N SER A 297 4.86 -4.46 14.15
CA SER A 297 3.92 -5.47 13.71
C SER A 297 2.50 -4.90 13.84
N ARG A 298 1.97 -4.40 12.73
CA ARG A 298 0.56 -3.95 12.67
C ARG A 298 -0.25 -5.15 13.10
N ARG A 299 -1.00 -5.01 14.19
CA ARG A 299 -1.92 -6.04 14.61
C ARG A 299 -2.98 -6.15 13.53
N PHE A 300 -2.80 -7.12 12.66
CA PHE A 300 -3.82 -7.49 11.70
C PHE A 300 -4.95 -8.13 12.49
N SER A 301 -5.98 -7.37 12.78
CA SER A 301 -7.23 -7.90 13.31
C SER A 301 -8.09 -8.31 12.11
N PRO A 302 -8.23 -9.62 11.83
CA PRO A 302 -9.11 -10.04 10.73
C PRO A 302 -10.52 -9.60 11.08
N ARG A 303 -11.11 -8.74 10.24
CA ARG A 303 -12.52 -8.38 10.39
C ARG A 303 -13.38 -9.60 10.11
N VAL A 304 -14.10 -10.02 11.11
CA VAL A 304 -15.22 -10.94 10.93
C VAL A 304 -16.44 -10.06 10.61
N SER A 305 -16.83 -9.99 9.35
CA SER A 305 -18.10 -9.37 8.98
C SER A 305 -19.24 -10.13 9.67
N THR A 306 -19.77 -9.56 10.73
CA THR A 306 -20.90 -10.14 11.48
C THR A 306 -22.25 -9.93 10.78
N SER A 307 -22.28 -9.15 9.71
CA SER A 307 -23.52 -8.83 8.98
C SER A 307 -24.20 -10.03 8.32
N SER A 308 -23.47 -11.11 8.06
CA SER A 308 -24.03 -12.35 7.51
C SER A 308 -24.66 -13.30 8.52
N VAL A 309 -24.48 -13.07 9.83
CA VAL A 309 -24.85 -14.01 10.88
C VAL A 309 -26.18 -13.65 11.55
N PHE A 310 -26.56 -12.36 11.56
CA PHE A 310 -27.80 -11.91 12.21
C PHE A 310 -28.64 -11.05 11.26
N PRO A 311 -29.78 -11.57 10.74
CA PRO A 311 -30.70 -10.76 9.98
C PRO A 311 -31.25 -9.60 10.83
N GLY A 312 -31.03 -8.35 10.39
CA GLY A 312 -31.47 -7.14 11.08
C GLY A 312 -30.41 -6.43 11.91
N TYR A 313 -29.17 -6.94 11.95
CA TYR A 313 -28.05 -6.22 12.54
C TYR A 313 -27.60 -5.12 11.58
N VAL A 314 -27.64 -3.87 12.03
CA VAL A 314 -27.05 -2.72 11.33
C VAL A 314 -25.66 -2.49 11.96
N PRO A 315 -24.57 -2.67 11.21
CA PRO A 315 -23.24 -2.43 11.74
C PRO A 315 -23.08 -0.97 12.18
N ASN A 316 -22.49 -0.76 13.36
CA ASN A 316 -22.08 0.58 13.78
C ASN A 316 -20.64 0.81 13.30
N TYR A 317 -20.49 1.28 12.09
CA TYR A 317 -19.19 1.52 11.50
C TYR A 317 -18.37 2.63 12.19
N ASN A 318 -18.97 3.47 13.04
CA ASN A 318 -18.23 4.49 13.78
C ASN A 318 -17.25 3.86 14.79
N ASP A 319 -17.67 2.86 15.52
CA ASP A 319 -16.81 2.21 16.52
C ASP A 319 -15.66 1.44 15.83
N ASP A 320 -15.95 0.80 14.69
CA ASP A 320 -14.95 0.12 13.87
C ASP A 320 -13.95 1.10 13.29
N PHE A 321 -14.41 2.26 12.80
CA PHE A 321 -13.58 3.33 12.27
C PHE A 321 -12.66 3.94 13.33
N GLU A 322 -13.19 4.24 14.53
CA GLU A 322 -12.38 4.74 15.64
C GLU A 322 -11.32 3.71 16.08
N SER A 323 -11.68 2.41 16.09
CA SER A 323 -10.75 1.33 16.42
C SER A 323 -9.61 1.24 15.39
N GLU A 324 -9.92 1.30 14.10
CA GLU A 324 -8.89 1.29 13.06
C GLU A 324 -8.00 2.51 13.06
N LEU A 325 -8.58 3.69 13.29
CA LEU A 325 -7.77 4.89 13.47
C LEU A 325 -6.81 4.73 14.65
N ALA A 326 -7.25 4.15 15.76
CA ALA A 326 -6.39 3.89 16.93
C ALA A 326 -5.26 2.90 16.60
N ASP A 327 -5.52 1.90 15.75
CA ASP A 327 -4.49 0.97 15.28
C ASP A 327 -3.48 1.62 14.34
N VAL A 328 -3.95 2.48 13.44
CA VAL A 328 -3.10 3.23 12.50
C VAL A 328 -2.24 4.26 13.22
N PHE A 329 -2.86 5.04 14.10
CA PHE A 329 -2.20 6.04 14.91
C PHE A 329 -1.63 5.43 16.20
N SER A 330 -0.90 4.35 16.11
CA SER A 330 -0.38 3.51 17.19
C SER A 330 0.44 4.26 18.26
N TYR A 331 -0.03 5.43 18.67
CA TYR A 331 0.52 6.26 19.72
C TYR A 331 -0.55 6.61 20.75
N SER A 332 -0.14 6.70 22.02
CA SER A 332 -1.01 7.20 23.07
C SER A 332 -0.98 8.72 23.10
N CYS A 333 -2.15 9.36 23.20
CA CYS A 333 -2.29 10.79 23.32
C CYS A 333 -3.10 11.14 24.57
N PHE A 334 -2.52 11.90 25.49
CA PHE A 334 -3.21 12.34 26.70
C PHE A 334 -2.87 13.80 27.02
N GLY A 335 -3.84 14.49 27.63
CA GLY A 335 -3.68 15.89 28.00
C GLY A 335 -2.99 16.06 29.34
N GLU A 336 -1.98 16.90 29.39
CA GLU A 336 -1.32 17.34 30.62
C GLU A 336 -1.23 18.88 30.62
N GLY A 337 -1.94 19.54 31.55
CA GLY A 337 -1.98 21.01 31.57
C GLY A 337 -2.50 21.59 30.26
N GLU A 338 -1.72 22.44 29.62
CA GLU A 338 -2.02 23.08 28.32
C GLU A 338 -1.46 22.32 27.10
N GLU A 339 -0.91 21.12 27.33
CA GLU A 339 -0.28 20.32 26.28
C GLU A 339 -0.97 18.97 26.12
N TYR A 340 -0.84 18.41 24.91
CA TYR A 340 -0.98 16.98 24.66
C TYR A 340 0.39 16.33 24.66
N ILE A 341 0.49 15.18 25.32
CA ILE A 341 1.67 14.33 25.27
C ILE A 341 1.35 13.17 24.33
N VAL A 342 2.08 13.09 23.22
CA VAL A 342 1.99 12.00 22.25
C VAL A 342 3.17 11.07 22.49
N LYS A 343 2.89 9.81 22.86
CA LYS A 343 3.92 8.80 23.13
C LYS A 343 3.92 7.74 22.03
N ILE A 344 5.09 7.51 21.47
CA ILE A 344 5.34 6.53 20.42
C ILE A 344 6.45 5.59 20.91
N LYS A 345 6.29 4.30 20.71
CA LYS A 345 7.27 3.28 21.08
C LYS A 345 7.82 2.60 19.84
N PHE A 346 9.12 2.37 19.86
CA PHE A 346 9.83 1.55 18.91
C PHE A 346 10.57 0.45 19.67
N ASP A 347 10.43 -0.79 19.24
CA ASP A 347 11.06 -1.93 19.91
C ASP A 347 12.58 -1.84 19.81
N TYR A 348 13.11 -1.45 18.65
CA TYR A 348 14.53 -1.21 18.42
C TYR A 348 14.77 -0.39 17.16
N ILE A 349 15.95 0.17 17.04
CA ILE A 349 16.48 0.77 15.82
C ILE A 349 17.96 0.41 15.63
N LYS A 350 18.32 -0.09 14.47
CA LYS A 350 19.71 -0.42 14.13
C LYS A 350 20.54 0.86 13.96
N HIS A 351 21.86 0.73 14.17
CA HIS A 351 22.78 1.81 13.90
C HIS A 351 22.71 2.26 12.43
N ASN A 352 22.90 3.55 12.21
CA ASN A 352 22.89 4.16 10.87
C ASN A 352 21.64 3.80 10.04
N THR A 353 20.47 3.73 10.70
CA THR A 353 19.19 3.50 10.05
C THR A 353 18.18 4.59 10.38
N ILE A 354 17.14 4.67 9.57
CA ILE A 354 16.03 5.59 9.74
C ILE A 354 14.71 4.83 9.62
N ILE A 355 13.74 5.21 10.44
CA ILE A 355 12.40 4.62 10.44
C ILE A 355 11.38 5.75 10.47
N ALA A 356 10.48 5.81 9.50
CA ALA A 356 9.35 6.74 9.57
C ALA A 356 8.40 6.37 10.71
N PHE A 357 7.76 7.36 11.30
CA PHE A 357 6.65 7.13 12.22
C PHE A 357 5.52 6.40 11.49
N PRO A 358 4.71 5.62 12.18
CA PRO A 358 3.67 4.80 11.54
C PRO A 358 2.62 5.64 10.81
N SER A 359 2.32 6.84 11.31
CA SER A 359 1.33 7.74 10.75
C SER A 359 1.72 9.21 10.90
N VAL A 360 1.06 10.07 10.15
CA VAL A 360 1.20 11.51 10.25
C VAL A 360 0.63 12.02 11.59
N ILE A 361 1.10 13.17 12.05
CA ILE A 361 0.55 13.90 13.21
C ILE A 361 -0.18 15.12 12.68
N PHE A 362 -1.49 15.16 12.82
CA PHE A 362 -2.30 16.29 12.35
C PHE A 362 -2.19 17.51 13.26
N ILE A 363 -2.05 18.68 12.65
CA ILE A 363 -1.85 19.96 13.32
C ILE A 363 -2.98 20.93 13.01
N LYS A 364 -3.48 21.60 14.05
CA LYS A 364 -4.46 22.70 13.93
C LYS A 364 -3.75 24.04 13.67
N ALA A 365 -4.43 24.95 12.94
CA ALA A 365 -4.03 26.35 12.87
C ALA A 365 -4.60 27.14 14.08
N PRO A 366 -3.91 28.20 14.58
CA PRO A 366 -2.64 28.73 14.11
C PRO A 366 -1.44 27.90 14.59
N PHE A 367 -0.42 27.80 13.75
CA PHE A 367 0.78 27.03 14.06
C PHE A 367 1.71 27.84 14.97
N THR A 368 2.07 27.27 16.09
CA THR A 368 3.19 27.79 16.89
C THR A 368 4.43 27.02 16.47
N VAL A 369 5.49 27.72 16.12
CA VAL A 369 6.80 27.09 15.87
C VAL A 369 7.25 26.47 17.18
N MET A 370 7.40 25.15 17.21
CA MET A 370 7.92 24.46 18.38
C MET A 370 9.42 24.33 18.24
N PRO A 371 10.22 24.88 19.18
CA PRO A 371 11.64 24.55 19.24
C PRO A 371 11.77 23.08 19.68
N TYR A 372 12.62 22.33 18.99
CA TYR A 372 13.10 21.05 19.47
C TYR A 372 13.97 21.29 20.71
N THR A 373 13.68 20.59 21.78
CA THR A 373 14.59 20.46 22.92
C THR A 373 14.97 19.01 23.09
#